data_ccbb1b5b666ff37e4b2555bce2e33225
#
_entry.id   ccbb1b5b666ff37e4b2555bce2e33225
#
_cell.length_a   1.000
_cell.length_b   1.000
_cell.length_c   1.000
_cell.angle_alpha   90.00
_cell.angle_beta   90.00
_cell.angle_gamma   90.00
#
_symmetry.space_group_name_H-M   'P 1'
#
loop_
_entity.id
_entity.type
_entity.pdbx_description
1 polymer ?
#
loop_
_entity_poly.entity_id
_entity_poly.type
_entity_poly.pdbx_seq_one_letter_code
_entity_poly.pdbx_strand_id
1 'polypeptide(L)'
;MRPIRFFAAAALLVAVSISATIAIAAATGNLKLDVLGDDGAGAKNPAHLIDSSGKEAGQVTAGSSIALAPGEYKLVLPIVGGQIVKDGVQIEAGRTHTVLIANVAVIQVSVKDKTGNDPGFGVTVMTTDSPHKKVASFISGDKYLFAPSQVDVHVDAPPQGYDWHAVALAPGHRAVLTLDEVVKAELLVQTVMSKIPFDNSTRVVVLRGGTQTKVAESDPGSEHRFKLEPGDYDVYVENHSGKGKAYATLGGIHLDSGAKVERTVPLD
;
A
#
# COMPACT_ATOMS: atom_id res chain seq x y z
N MET A 1 78.20 36.98 64.68
CA MET A 1 76.75 37.10 64.85
C MET A 1 76.10 37.12 63.46
N ARG A 2 75.41 36.06 63.08
CA ARG A 2 74.70 36.00 61.80
C ARG A 2 73.18 35.96 62.05
N PRO A 3 72.35 36.78 61.42
CA PRO A 3 70.90 36.75 61.61
C PRO A 3 70.25 35.62 60.77
N ILE A 4 69.37 34.88 61.43
CA ILE A 4 68.53 33.84 60.87
C ILE A 4 67.35 34.50 60.16
N ARG A 5 67.17 34.22 58.82
CA ARG A 5 66.03 34.69 58.06
C ARG A 5 64.94 33.62 58.11
N PHE A 6 63.78 33.93 58.65
CA PHE A 6 62.57 33.11 58.59
C PHE A 6 61.89 33.35 57.25
N PHE A 7 61.73 32.26 56.44
CA PHE A 7 60.84 32.26 55.27
C PHE A 7 59.46 31.82 55.73
N ALA A 8 58.50 32.72 55.63
CA ALA A 8 57.09 32.40 55.81
C ALA A 8 56.55 31.80 54.44
N ALA A 9 56.21 30.53 54.42
CA ALA A 9 55.56 29.94 53.32
C ALA A 9 54.05 30.22 53.42
N ALA A 10 53.51 31.05 52.52
CA ALA A 10 52.06 31.23 52.36
C ALA A 10 51.48 30.08 51.56
N ALA A 11 50.70 29.18 52.17
CA ALA A 11 49.94 28.16 51.52
C ALA A 11 48.69 28.78 50.93
N LEU A 12 48.62 28.84 49.59
CA LEU A 12 47.42 29.26 48.82
C LEU A 12 46.47 28.10 48.74
N LEU A 13 45.39 28.13 49.52
CA LEU A 13 44.30 27.12 49.42
C LEU A 13 43.39 27.50 48.26
N VAL A 14 43.52 26.79 47.09
CA VAL A 14 42.62 26.94 46.00
C VAL A 14 41.40 26.01 46.25
N ALA A 15 40.29 26.60 46.71
CA ALA A 15 39.01 25.90 46.81
C ALA A 15 38.42 25.73 45.42
N VAL A 16 38.51 24.52 44.83
CA VAL A 16 37.83 24.14 43.61
C VAL A 16 36.39 23.80 43.98
N SER A 17 35.46 24.74 43.72
CA SER A 17 34.03 24.49 43.83
C SER A 17 33.57 23.65 42.64
N ILE A 18 33.41 22.34 42.82
CA ILE A 18 32.78 21.46 41.86
C ILE A 18 31.25 21.66 41.97
N SER A 19 30.69 22.55 41.16
CA SER A 19 29.24 22.65 41.00
C SER A 19 28.75 21.43 40.18
N ALA A 20 28.36 20.37 40.89
CA ALA A 20 27.65 19.25 40.28
C ALA A 20 26.26 19.74 39.85
N THR A 21 26.10 20.08 38.57
CA THR A 21 24.79 20.32 37.99
C THR A 21 24.10 18.95 37.90
N ILE A 22 23.27 18.63 38.89
CA ILE A 22 22.36 17.48 38.81
C ILE A 22 21.34 17.81 37.72
N ALA A 23 21.54 17.29 36.53
CA ALA A 23 20.53 17.31 35.51
C ALA A 23 19.37 16.40 36.00
N ILE A 24 18.38 16.99 36.66
CA ILE A 24 17.13 16.32 36.95
C ILE A 24 16.49 16.05 35.59
N ALA A 25 16.49 14.78 35.13
CA ALA A 25 15.74 14.39 33.96
C ALA A 25 14.29 14.84 34.20
N ALA A 26 13.81 15.78 33.41
CA ALA A 26 12.45 16.25 33.50
C ALA A 26 11.53 15.05 33.33
N ALA A 27 10.68 14.79 34.32
CA ALA A 27 9.72 13.68 34.23
C ALA A 27 8.83 13.92 33.01
N THR A 28 8.79 12.95 32.06
CA THR A 28 7.95 13.01 30.87
C THR A 28 6.56 12.44 31.17
N GLY A 29 5.55 12.89 30.44
CA GLY A 29 4.28 12.21 30.31
C GLY A 29 4.18 11.51 28.96
N ASN A 30 3.14 10.72 28.74
CA ASN A 30 2.91 10.02 27.48
C ASN A 30 1.62 10.53 26.82
N LEU A 31 1.65 10.70 25.51
CA LEU A 31 0.45 10.87 24.69
C LEU A 31 0.24 9.58 23.89
N LYS A 32 -0.96 9.00 23.98
CA LYS A 32 -1.42 7.91 23.14
C LYS A 32 -2.44 8.46 22.14
N LEU A 33 -2.27 8.13 20.85
CA LEU A 33 -3.22 8.49 19.80
C LEU A 33 -4.06 7.28 19.42
N ASP A 34 -5.36 7.34 19.70
CA ASP A 34 -6.32 6.33 19.25
C ASP A 34 -7.20 6.93 18.14
N VAL A 35 -7.39 6.18 17.07
CA VAL A 35 -8.27 6.54 15.95
C VAL A 35 -9.37 5.50 15.86
N LEU A 36 -10.63 5.96 15.92
CA LEU A 36 -11.78 5.06 15.82
C LEU A 36 -11.84 4.45 14.41
N GLY A 37 -12.04 3.13 14.34
CA GLY A 37 -11.98 2.36 13.09
C GLY A 37 -10.58 1.85 12.71
N ASP A 38 -9.52 2.30 13.38
CA ASP A 38 -8.20 1.70 13.27
C ASP A 38 -8.00 0.63 14.36
N ASP A 39 -7.52 -0.55 13.99
CA ASP A 39 -7.25 -1.66 14.90
C ASP A 39 -5.86 -1.58 15.57
N GLY A 40 -5.24 -0.40 15.54
CA GLY A 40 -3.92 -0.15 16.16
C GLY A 40 -2.73 -0.58 15.31
N ALA A 41 -2.93 -1.08 14.10
CA ALA A 41 -1.82 -1.45 13.19
C ALA A 41 -1.24 -0.25 12.40
N GLY A 42 -1.55 0.96 12.83
CA GLY A 42 -0.94 2.21 12.37
C GLY A 42 -1.32 2.64 10.95
N ALA A 43 -2.25 3.57 10.82
CA ALA A 43 -2.38 4.29 9.56
C ALA A 43 -1.10 5.08 9.26
N LYS A 44 -0.76 5.20 7.98
CA LYS A 44 0.50 5.85 7.51
C LYS A 44 0.55 7.36 7.73
N ASN A 45 -0.49 7.97 8.29
CA ASN A 45 -0.57 9.40 8.56
C ASN A 45 -0.12 9.69 10.00
N PRO A 46 1.12 10.16 10.26
CA PRO A 46 1.52 10.56 11.59
C PRO A 46 0.84 11.89 11.97
N ALA A 47 0.44 11.99 13.23
CA ALA A 47 0.04 13.26 13.82
C ALA A 47 1.26 14.03 14.33
N HIS A 48 1.27 15.33 14.10
CA HIS A 48 2.31 16.25 14.57
C HIS A 48 1.88 16.89 15.90
N LEU A 49 2.79 16.95 16.83
CA LEU A 49 2.57 17.58 18.13
C LEU A 49 3.39 18.87 18.19
N ILE A 50 2.68 19.98 18.32
CA ILE A 50 3.25 21.33 18.31
C ILE A 50 3.12 21.90 19.73
N ASP A 51 4.22 22.34 20.29
CA ASP A 51 4.24 22.97 21.63
C ASP A 51 3.69 24.40 21.63
N SER A 52 3.57 24.99 22.81
CA SER A 52 3.08 26.36 22.99
C SER A 52 3.92 27.44 22.32
N SER A 53 5.17 27.13 21.93
CA SER A 53 6.05 28.02 21.16
C SER A 53 5.84 27.93 19.64
N GLY A 54 5.00 26.99 19.18
CA GLY A 54 4.78 26.70 17.77
C GLY A 54 5.80 25.74 17.15
N LYS A 55 6.67 25.13 17.95
CA LYS A 55 7.68 24.19 17.50
C LYS A 55 7.13 22.76 17.53
N GLU A 56 7.48 21.96 16.54
CA GLU A 56 7.16 20.54 16.54
C GLU A 56 7.97 19.81 17.64
N ALA A 57 7.24 19.18 18.57
CA ALA A 57 7.78 18.41 19.68
C ALA A 57 7.90 16.91 19.36
N GLY A 58 7.20 16.43 18.35
CA GLY A 58 7.28 15.05 17.91
C GLY A 58 6.11 14.62 17.04
N GLN A 59 6.14 13.34 16.65
CA GLN A 59 5.11 12.73 15.81
C GLN A 59 4.63 11.41 16.45
N VAL A 60 3.34 11.11 16.29
CA VAL A 60 2.72 9.88 16.79
C VAL A 60 1.76 9.31 15.74
N THR A 61 1.83 8.02 15.49
CA THR A 61 0.87 7.32 14.61
C THR A 61 -0.30 6.76 15.41
N ALA A 62 -1.42 6.52 14.77
CA ALA A 62 -2.58 5.87 15.38
C ALA A 62 -2.18 4.54 16.03
N GLY A 63 -2.72 4.25 17.22
CA GLY A 63 -2.42 3.08 18.03
C GLY A 63 -1.08 3.13 18.77
N SER A 64 -0.26 4.17 18.57
CA SER A 64 1.04 4.29 19.24
C SER A 64 1.06 5.40 20.31
N SER A 65 2.16 5.49 21.06
CA SER A 65 2.37 6.54 22.07
C SER A 65 3.73 7.20 21.92
N ILE A 66 3.82 8.45 22.37
CA ILE A 66 5.05 9.23 22.40
C ILE A 66 5.24 9.85 23.78
N ALA A 67 6.50 9.86 24.28
CA ALA A 67 6.87 10.56 25.49
C ALA A 67 7.15 12.05 25.19
N LEU A 68 6.56 12.95 25.98
CA LEU A 68 6.65 14.40 25.83
C LEU A 68 6.96 15.07 27.16
N ALA A 69 7.56 16.23 27.13
CA ALA A 69 7.66 17.08 28.31
C ALA A 69 6.24 17.48 28.80
N PRO A 70 6.03 17.70 30.11
CA PRO A 70 4.77 18.24 30.60
C PRO A 70 4.48 19.60 29.99
N GLY A 71 3.23 19.82 29.56
CA GLY A 71 2.84 21.07 28.92
C GLY A 71 1.58 20.92 28.08
N GLU A 72 1.23 22.02 27.42
CA GLU A 72 0.11 22.07 26.48
C GLU A 72 0.61 21.94 25.05
N TYR A 73 -0.08 21.12 24.28
CA TYR A 73 0.25 20.83 22.89
C TYR A 73 -0.96 20.98 21.98
N LYS A 74 -0.67 21.28 20.73
CA LYS A 74 -1.60 21.20 19.62
C LYS A 74 -1.28 19.96 18.81
N LEU A 75 -2.27 19.07 18.62
CA LEU A 75 -2.17 17.90 17.77
C LEU A 75 -2.73 18.24 16.39
N VAL A 76 -1.96 18.00 15.34
CA VAL A 76 -2.36 18.16 13.94
C VAL A 76 -2.19 16.81 13.24
N LEU A 77 -3.31 16.20 12.87
CA LEU A 77 -3.35 14.92 12.14
C LEU A 77 -3.69 15.19 10.67
N PRO A 78 -2.73 15.09 9.74
CA PRO A 78 -3.02 15.14 8.31
C PRO A 78 -3.84 13.93 7.90
N ILE A 79 -4.90 14.15 7.13
CA ILE A 79 -5.72 13.10 6.53
C ILE A 79 -5.92 13.41 5.05
N VAL A 80 -6.25 12.42 4.25
CA VAL A 80 -6.61 12.66 2.86
C VAL A 80 -7.92 13.47 2.82
N GLY A 81 -7.88 14.61 2.15
CA GLY A 81 -8.99 15.55 2.09
C GLY A 81 -8.99 16.62 3.20
N GLY A 82 -7.92 16.72 4.03
CA GLY A 82 -7.82 17.78 5.04
C GLY A 82 -6.86 17.48 6.18
N GLN A 83 -7.21 18.05 7.33
CA GLN A 83 -6.51 17.78 8.59
C GLN A 83 -7.46 17.85 9.76
N ILE A 84 -7.14 17.13 10.84
CA ILE A 84 -7.82 17.26 12.13
C ILE A 84 -6.88 17.98 13.08
N VAL A 85 -7.44 19.00 13.76
CA VAL A 85 -6.71 19.80 14.73
C VAL A 85 -7.37 19.62 16.10
N LYS A 86 -6.55 19.32 17.11
CA LYS A 86 -6.94 19.29 18.52
C LYS A 86 -6.02 20.24 19.29
N ASP A 87 -6.56 21.35 19.75
CA ASP A 87 -5.86 22.28 20.63
C ASP A 87 -6.02 21.86 22.10
N GLY A 88 -5.15 22.35 22.97
CA GLY A 88 -5.26 22.19 24.42
C GLY A 88 -4.99 20.76 24.93
N VAL A 89 -4.16 19.98 24.24
CA VAL A 89 -3.78 18.64 24.68
C VAL A 89 -2.79 18.77 25.83
N GLN A 90 -3.24 18.50 27.07
CA GLN A 90 -2.42 18.62 28.28
C GLN A 90 -1.65 17.33 28.55
N ILE A 91 -0.34 17.46 28.69
CA ILE A 91 0.55 16.35 29.07
C ILE A 91 1.03 16.60 30.50
N GLU A 92 0.76 15.65 31.40
CA GLU A 92 1.18 15.66 32.79
C GLU A 92 2.34 14.68 33.02
N ALA A 93 3.28 15.04 33.87
CA ALA A 93 4.40 14.18 34.22
C ALA A 93 3.93 12.83 34.80
N GLY A 94 4.50 11.75 34.30
CA GLY A 94 4.21 10.37 34.76
C GLY A 94 2.84 9.83 34.38
N ARG A 95 2.05 10.57 33.60
CA ARG A 95 0.72 10.13 33.15
C ARG A 95 0.66 9.87 31.66
N THR A 96 -0.27 9.01 31.26
CA THR A 96 -0.63 8.81 29.85
C THR A 96 -1.94 9.54 29.57
N HIS A 97 -1.91 10.46 28.62
CA HIS A 97 -3.08 11.11 28.06
C HIS A 97 -3.45 10.46 26.75
N THR A 98 -4.72 10.02 26.60
CA THR A 98 -5.21 9.41 25.36
C THR A 98 -6.04 10.42 24.59
N VAL A 99 -5.68 10.66 23.33
CA VAL A 99 -6.45 11.45 22.38
C VAL A 99 -7.18 10.51 21.44
N LEU A 100 -8.51 10.54 21.47
CA LEU A 100 -9.36 9.78 20.55
C LEU A 100 -9.80 10.67 19.38
N ILE A 101 -9.57 10.22 18.17
CA ILE A 101 -10.06 10.81 16.93
C ILE A 101 -11.17 9.92 16.36
N ALA A 102 -12.38 10.44 16.29
CA ALA A 102 -13.55 9.68 15.85
C ALA A 102 -14.12 10.15 14.49
N ASN A 103 -13.77 11.37 14.04
CA ASN A 103 -14.35 11.96 12.82
C ASN A 103 -13.44 11.74 11.60
N VAL A 104 -12.97 10.53 11.43
CA VAL A 104 -12.19 10.09 10.26
C VAL A 104 -12.69 8.74 9.79
N ALA A 105 -12.43 8.40 8.55
CA ALA A 105 -12.59 7.06 8.01
C ALA A 105 -11.21 6.44 7.77
N VAL A 106 -11.12 5.14 7.91
CA VAL A 106 -9.93 4.36 7.55
C VAL A 106 -10.22 3.62 6.26
N ILE A 107 -9.33 3.70 5.29
CA ILE A 107 -9.37 2.85 4.10
C ILE A 107 -8.21 1.86 4.13
N GLN A 108 -8.51 0.62 3.83
CA GLN A 108 -7.53 -0.44 3.65
C GLN A 108 -7.91 -1.24 2.41
N VAL A 109 -6.98 -1.35 1.47
CA VAL A 109 -7.10 -2.25 0.33
C VAL A 109 -6.16 -3.40 0.55
N SER A 110 -6.67 -4.63 0.46
CA SER A 110 -5.88 -5.85 0.63
C SER A 110 -6.03 -6.71 -0.61
N VAL A 111 -4.92 -7.02 -1.23
CA VAL A 111 -4.87 -7.98 -2.35
C VAL A 111 -4.12 -9.20 -1.87
N LYS A 112 -4.69 -10.39 -2.08
CA LYS A 112 -4.05 -11.63 -1.65
C LYS A 112 -3.54 -12.40 -2.84
N ASP A 113 -2.27 -12.77 -2.80
CA ASP A 113 -1.68 -13.74 -3.72
C ASP A 113 -2.00 -15.19 -3.30
N LYS A 114 -1.51 -16.17 -4.05
CA LYS A 114 -1.69 -17.61 -3.78
C LYS A 114 -1.19 -18.06 -2.41
N THR A 115 -0.29 -17.30 -1.81
CA THR A 115 0.28 -17.60 -0.50
C THR A 115 -0.44 -16.86 0.62
N GLY A 116 -1.43 -16.03 0.28
CA GLY A 116 -2.18 -15.19 1.21
C GLY A 116 -1.47 -13.88 1.57
N ASN A 117 -0.33 -13.58 0.93
CA ASN A 117 0.40 -12.33 1.13
C ASN A 117 -0.12 -11.23 0.20
N ASP A 118 0.00 -9.97 0.63
CA ASP A 118 -0.28 -8.82 -0.22
C ASP A 118 0.99 -8.42 -0.99
N PRO A 119 1.00 -8.50 -2.32
CA PRO A 119 2.19 -8.17 -3.13
C PRO A 119 2.45 -6.67 -3.28
N GLY A 120 1.58 -5.80 -2.75
CA GLY A 120 1.79 -4.36 -2.75
C GLY A 120 1.46 -3.69 -4.09
N PHE A 121 0.27 -3.91 -4.63
CA PHE A 121 -0.19 -3.24 -5.86
C PHE A 121 -0.49 -1.76 -5.63
N GLY A 122 -0.32 -0.95 -6.69
CA GLY A 122 -0.70 0.45 -6.69
C GLY A 122 -2.21 0.62 -6.46
N VAL A 123 -2.58 1.51 -5.55
CA VAL A 123 -3.96 1.90 -5.27
C VAL A 123 -4.10 3.38 -5.58
N THR A 124 -5.11 3.72 -6.38
CA THR A 124 -5.50 5.10 -6.68
C THR A 124 -6.90 5.36 -6.16
N VAL A 125 -7.06 6.41 -5.37
CA VAL A 125 -8.37 6.88 -4.87
C VAL A 125 -8.75 8.14 -5.59
N MET A 126 -9.99 8.21 -6.06
CA MET A 126 -10.52 9.29 -6.88
C MET A 126 -11.83 9.82 -6.30
N THR A 127 -12.20 11.04 -6.66
CA THR A 127 -13.57 11.56 -6.39
C THR A 127 -14.60 10.80 -7.22
N THR A 128 -15.83 10.71 -6.72
CA THR A 128 -16.95 10.12 -7.47
C THR A 128 -17.51 11.05 -8.55
N ASP A 129 -17.22 12.36 -8.45
CA ASP A 129 -17.72 13.37 -9.39
C ASP A 129 -16.93 13.35 -10.70
N SER A 130 -17.61 13.60 -11.82
CA SER A 130 -16.96 13.74 -13.14
C SER A 130 -16.50 15.20 -13.38
N PRO A 131 -15.25 15.44 -13.83
CA PRO A 131 -14.22 14.42 -14.07
C PRO A 131 -13.61 13.88 -12.77
N HIS A 132 -13.41 12.58 -12.68
CA HIS A 132 -12.80 11.95 -11.51
C HIS A 132 -11.42 12.54 -11.25
N LYS A 133 -11.21 13.06 -10.03
CA LYS A 133 -9.93 13.64 -9.63
C LYS A 133 -9.23 12.70 -8.66
N LYS A 134 -7.96 12.44 -8.90
CA LYS A 134 -7.12 11.69 -7.98
C LYS A 134 -6.98 12.46 -6.66
N VAL A 135 -7.33 11.82 -5.54
CA VAL A 135 -7.21 12.38 -4.19
C VAL A 135 -6.09 11.74 -3.39
N ALA A 136 -5.77 10.46 -3.66
CA ALA A 136 -4.66 9.76 -3.02
C ALA A 136 -4.09 8.65 -3.90
N SER A 137 -2.88 8.19 -3.56
CA SER A 137 -2.28 6.99 -4.12
C SER A 137 -1.39 6.35 -3.06
N PHE A 138 -1.49 5.01 -2.92
CA PHE A 138 -0.72 4.23 -1.97
C PHE A 138 -0.56 2.79 -2.49
N ILE A 139 -0.02 1.89 -1.70
CA ILE A 139 0.09 0.46 -2.06
C ILE A 139 -0.90 -0.37 -1.24
N SER A 140 -1.39 -1.46 -1.81
CA SER A 140 -2.23 -2.42 -1.08
C SER A 140 -1.49 -2.95 0.16
N GLY A 141 -2.23 -3.34 1.18
CA GLY A 141 -1.70 -3.68 2.51
C GLY A 141 -1.58 -2.48 3.46
N ASP A 142 -1.40 -1.27 2.94
CA ASP A 142 -1.33 -0.05 3.76
C ASP A 142 -2.73 0.45 4.16
N LYS A 143 -2.77 1.21 5.27
CA LYS A 143 -3.96 1.90 5.76
C LYS A 143 -3.76 3.40 5.70
N TYR A 144 -4.82 4.12 5.33
CA TYR A 144 -4.82 5.58 5.26
C TYR A 144 -6.06 6.18 5.90
N LEU A 145 -5.88 7.36 6.48
CA LEU A 145 -6.95 8.15 7.09
C LEU A 145 -7.51 9.14 6.07
N PHE A 146 -8.83 9.18 5.98
CA PHE A 146 -9.58 10.04 5.07
C PHE A 146 -10.59 10.89 5.82
N ALA A 147 -10.88 12.07 5.27
CA ALA A 147 -12.11 12.77 5.62
C ALA A 147 -13.32 11.92 5.19
N PRO A 148 -14.40 11.88 6.00
CA PRO A 148 -15.62 11.18 5.62
C PRO A 148 -16.16 11.68 4.27
N SER A 149 -16.38 10.75 3.33
CA SER A 149 -16.74 11.06 1.93
C SER A 149 -17.20 9.81 1.19
N GLN A 150 -17.49 9.95 -0.11
CA GLN A 150 -17.56 8.83 -1.05
C GLN A 150 -16.41 8.95 -2.04
N VAL A 151 -15.82 7.82 -2.38
CA VAL A 151 -14.67 7.76 -3.29
C VAL A 151 -14.79 6.57 -4.24
N ASP A 152 -14.13 6.68 -5.38
CA ASP A 152 -13.83 5.54 -6.25
C ASP A 152 -12.41 5.06 -5.97
N VAL A 153 -12.21 3.76 -5.96
CA VAL A 153 -10.91 3.14 -5.67
C VAL A 153 -10.52 2.22 -6.80
N HIS A 154 -9.36 2.46 -7.38
CA HIS A 154 -8.75 1.63 -8.40
C HIS A 154 -7.51 0.93 -7.84
N VAL A 155 -7.34 -0.35 -8.17
CA VAL A 155 -6.15 -1.15 -7.84
C VAL A 155 -5.52 -1.66 -9.11
N ASP A 156 -4.23 -1.38 -9.28
CA ASP A 156 -3.43 -1.81 -10.45
C ASP A 156 -3.07 -3.31 -10.39
N ALA A 157 -3.98 -4.15 -9.93
CA ALA A 157 -3.75 -5.59 -9.89
C ALA A 157 -4.08 -6.24 -11.23
N PRO A 158 -3.22 -7.17 -11.74
CA PRO A 158 -3.52 -7.88 -12.98
C PRO A 158 -4.86 -8.62 -12.91
N PRO A 159 -5.57 -8.80 -14.06
CA PRO A 159 -5.14 -8.55 -15.44
C PRO A 159 -5.37 -7.13 -15.97
N GLN A 160 -6.29 -6.37 -15.38
CA GLN A 160 -6.75 -5.08 -15.95
C GLN A 160 -6.96 -4.00 -14.90
N GLY A 161 -6.57 -4.27 -13.67
CA GLY A 161 -6.98 -3.47 -12.52
C GLY A 161 -8.40 -3.84 -12.05
N TYR A 162 -8.76 -3.32 -10.89
CA TYR A 162 -10.08 -3.51 -10.29
C TYR A 162 -10.58 -2.20 -9.73
N ASP A 163 -11.88 -1.96 -9.90
CA ASP A 163 -12.54 -0.74 -9.48
C ASP A 163 -13.62 -1.03 -8.44
N TRP A 164 -13.66 -0.24 -7.38
CA TRP A 164 -14.80 -0.11 -6.48
C TRP A 164 -15.35 1.30 -6.61
N HIS A 165 -16.63 1.38 -6.92
CA HIS A 165 -17.31 2.66 -7.10
C HIS A 165 -18.11 3.07 -5.88
N ALA A 166 -18.17 4.37 -5.61
CA ALA A 166 -18.96 4.96 -4.54
C ALA A 166 -18.73 4.34 -3.14
N VAL A 167 -17.46 4.01 -2.84
CA VAL A 167 -17.08 3.48 -1.54
C VAL A 167 -17.39 4.52 -0.47
N ALA A 168 -18.29 4.19 0.46
CA ALA A 168 -18.66 5.08 1.55
C ALA A 168 -17.60 5.07 2.64
N LEU A 169 -17.00 6.21 2.91
CA LEU A 169 -16.05 6.44 4.00
C LEU A 169 -16.80 7.11 5.16
N ALA A 170 -17.37 6.30 6.05
CA ALA A 170 -18.15 6.79 7.19
C ALA A 170 -17.23 7.15 8.37
N PRO A 171 -17.56 8.18 9.18
CA PRO A 171 -16.80 8.56 10.37
C PRO A 171 -16.65 7.38 11.34
N GLY A 172 -15.45 7.14 11.85
CA GLY A 172 -15.17 6.09 12.81
C GLY A 172 -15.24 4.67 12.26
N HIS A 173 -15.38 4.50 10.95
CA HIS A 173 -15.44 3.18 10.31
C HIS A 173 -14.20 2.92 9.44
N ARG A 174 -13.91 1.64 9.27
CA ARG A 174 -12.90 1.15 8.34
C ARG A 174 -13.58 0.52 7.13
N ALA A 175 -13.31 1.07 5.95
CA ALA A 175 -13.62 0.44 4.68
C ALA A 175 -12.49 -0.54 4.32
N VAL A 176 -12.79 -1.83 4.32
CA VAL A 176 -11.86 -2.89 3.91
C VAL A 176 -12.28 -3.37 2.54
N LEU A 177 -11.45 -3.13 1.55
CA LEU A 177 -11.64 -3.59 0.18
C LEU A 177 -10.69 -4.77 -0.04
N THR A 178 -11.25 -5.95 -0.23
CA THR A 178 -10.45 -7.17 -0.41
C THR A 178 -10.59 -7.65 -1.84
N LEU A 179 -9.46 -7.91 -2.46
CA LEU A 179 -9.35 -8.61 -3.72
C LEU A 179 -8.73 -9.97 -3.44
N ASP A 180 -9.54 -11.02 -3.51
CA ASP A 180 -9.06 -12.37 -3.39
C ASP A 180 -8.36 -12.78 -4.69
N GLU A 181 -7.41 -13.66 -4.54
CA GLU A 181 -6.41 -14.12 -5.48
C GLU A 181 -6.81 -14.11 -6.97
N VAL A 182 -6.03 -13.36 -7.76
CA VAL A 182 -6.02 -13.51 -9.21
C VAL A 182 -5.11 -14.68 -9.58
N VAL A 183 -5.67 -15.86 -9.69
CA VAL A 183 -4.94 -17.05 -10.17
C VAL A 183 -4.93 -17.03 -11.68
N LYS A 184 -3.73 -17.12 -12.28
CA LYS A 184 -3.63 -17.28 -13.74
C LYS A 184 -4.41 -18.50 -14.19
N ALA A 185 -5.22 -18.32 -15.22
CA ALA A 185 -5.90 -19.41 -15.91
C ALA A 185 -4.94 -20.12 -16.86
N GLU A 186 -5.19 -21.38 -17.11
CA GLU A 186 -4.47 -22.18 -18.11
C GLU A 186 -5.34 -22.34 -19.36
N LEU A 187 -4.85 -21.83 -20.50
CA LEU A 187 -5.45 -22.03 -21.80
C LEU A 187 -4.63 -23.04 -22.58
N LEU A 188 -5.23 -24.17 -22.90
CA LEU A 188 -4.67 -25.18 -23.80
C LEU A 188 -5.32 -25.04 -25.16
N VAL A 189 -4.54 -24.75 -26.20
CA VAL A 189 -4.97 -24.72 -27.59
C VAL A 189 -4.37 -25.92 -28.32
N GLN A 190 -5.23 -26.79 -28.82
CA GLN A 190 -4.83 -27.90 -29.66
C GLN A 190 -5.23 -27.58 -31.12
N THR A 191 -4.29 -27.73 -32.02
CA THR A 191 -4.53 -27.55 -33.45
C THR A 191 -4.65 -28.90 -34.13
N VAL A 192 -5.73 -29.11 -34.88
CA VAL A 192 -6.07 -30.37 -35.55
C VAL A 192 -6.25 -30.12 -37.04
N MET A 193 -5.50 -30.84 -37.85
CA MET A 193 -5.70 -30.87 -39.29
C MET A 193 -6.41 -32.17 -39.70
N SER A 194 -7.53 -32.07 -40.43
CA SER A 194 -8.39 -33.22 -40.75
C SER A 194 -7.75 -34.21 -41.73
N LYS A 195 -6.71 -33.84 -42.43
CA LYS A 195 -6.14 -34.63 -43.57
C LYS A 195 -4.64 -34.86 -43.54
N ILE A 196 -3.91 -34.34 -42.56
CA ILE A 196 -2.46 -34.51 -42.50
C ILE A 196 -2.06 -34.83 -41.04
N PRO A 197 -1.25 -35.86 -40.79
CA PRO A 197 -0.77 -36.13 -39.45
C PRO A 197 0.15 -35.00 -39.01
N PHE A 198 -0.10 -34.47 -37.85
CA PHE A 198 0.68 -33.57 -37.02
C PHE A 198 1.76 -32.74 -37.74
N ASP A 199 1.43 -31.50 -38.06
CA ASP A 199 2.41 -30.56 -38.55
C ASP A 199 2.84 -29.67 -37.37
N ASN A 200 4.09 -29.81 -36.92
CA ASN A 200 4.72 -29.03 -35.86
C ASN A 200 4.97 -27.55 -36.27
N SER A 201 4.38 -27.11 -37.37
CA SER A 201 4.55 -25.74 -37.90
C SER A 201 3.50 -24.74 -37.43
N THR A 202 2.55 -25.18 -36.62
CA THR A 202 1.46 -24.33 -36.14
C THR A 202 1.95 -23.41 -35.03
N ARG A 203 1.66 -22.12 -35.12
CA ARG A 203 1.91 -21.10 -34.13
C ARG A 203 0.59 -20.50 -33.65
N VAL A 204 0.48 -20.24 -32.36
CA VAL A 204 -0.70 -19.62 -31.75
C VAL A 204 -0.32 -18.27 -31.15
N VAL A 205 -1.07 -17.24 -31.52
CA VAL A 205 -0.99 -15.90 -30.94
C VAL A 205 -2.26 -15.65 -30.14
N VAL A 206 -2.14 -15.25 -28.90
CA VAL A 206 -3.24 -14.87 -28.03
C VAL A 206 -3.34 -13.36 -27.96
N LEU A 207 -4.53 -12.85 -28.27
CA LEU A 207 -4.85 -11.43 -28.24
C LEU A 207 -5.81 -11.13 -27.09
N ARG A 208 -5.80 -9.92 -26.57
CA ARG A 208 -6.83 -9.45 -25.63
C ARG A 208 -8.16 -9.37 -26.38
N GLY A 209 -9.23 -9.93 -25.80
CA GLY A 209 -10.54 -10.05 -26.44
C GLY A 209 -11.07 -8.74 -27.01
N GLY A 210 -11.51 -8.79 -28.26
CA GLY A 210 -11.99 -7.62 -29.01
C GLY A 210 -10.93 -6.59 -29.38
N THR A 211 -9.64 -6.88 -29.17
CA THR A 211 -8.53 -5.98 -29.50
C THR A 211 -7.48 -6.65 -30.39
N GLN A 212 -6.52 -5.87 -30.89
CA GLN A 212 -5.35 -6.40 -31.61
C GLN A 212 -4.10 -6.50 -30.71
N THR A 213 -4.28 -6.37 -29.38
CA THR A 213 -3.17 -6.39 -28.43
C THR A 213 -2.73 -7.82 -28.17
N LYS A 214 -1.51 -8.16 -28.61
CA LYS A 214 -0.88 -9.46 -28.35
C LYS A 214 -0.49 -9.57 -26.89
N VAL A 215 -0.93 -10.64 -26.21
CA VAL A 215 -0.62 -10.95 -24.81
C VAL A 215 0.29 -12.16 -24.65
N ALA A 216 0.24 -13.09 -25.60
CA ALA A 216 1.12 -14.26 -25.62
C ALA A 216 1.30 -14.80 -27.04
N GLU A 217 2.34 -15.60 -27.22
CA GLU A 217 2.64 -16.30 -28.46
C GLU A 217 3.35 -17.60 -28.14
N SER A 218 3.06 -18.68 -28.88
CA SER A 218 3.73 -19.97 -28.71
C SER A 218 4.86 -20.18 -29.71
N ASP A 219 5.76 -21.08 -29.37
CA ASP A 219 6.61 -21.72 -30.36
C ASP A 219 5.76 -22.63 -31.31
N PRO A 220 6.31 -22.96 -32.49
CA PRO A 220 5.63 -23.89 -33.39
C PRO A 220 5.40 -25.26 -32.74
N GLY A 221 4.21 -25.80 -32.90
CA GLY A 221 3.78 -27.07 -32.29
C GLY A 221 2.33 -27.44 -32.65
N SER A 222 1.81 -28.49 -32.04
CA SER A 222 0.43 -28.91 -32.16
C SER A 222 -0.38 -28.72 -30.87
N GLU A 223 0.29 -28.51 -29.77
CA GLU A 223 -0.29 -28.26 -28.48
C GLU A 223 0.40 -27.03 -27.85
N HIS A 224 -0.40 -26.03 -27.50
CA HIS A 224 0.08 -24.74 -27.02
C HIS A 224 -0.55 -24.42 -25.67
N ARG A 225 0.28 -24.28 -24.64
CA ARG A 225 -0.16 -24.00 -23.26
C ARG A 225 0.22 -22.57 -22.86
N PHE A 226 -0.78 -21.83 -22.40
CA PHE A 226 -0.62 -20.46 -21.94
C PHE A 226 -1.10 -20.34 -20.51
N LYS A 227 -0.34 -19.60 -19.70
CA LYS A 227 -0.78 -19.13 -18.39
C LYS A 227 -1.13 -17.66 -18.51
N LEU A 228 -2.42 -17.37 -18.51
CA LEU A 228 -2.97 -16.04 -18.78
C LEU A 228 -3.71 -15.51 -17.55
N GLU A 229 -3.75 -14.22 -17.41
CA GLU A 229 -4.60 -13.57 -16.42
C GLU A 229 -6.08 -13.85 -16.77
N PRO A 230 -7.01 -13.86 -15.79
CA PRO A 230 -8.45 -13.93 -16.08
C PRO A 230 -8.88 -12.84 -17.06
N GLY A 231 -9.87 -13.11 -17.88
CA GLY A 231 -10.40 -12.15 -18.86
C GLY A 231 -10.77 -12.77 -20.17
N ASP A 232 -11.11 -11.91 -21.15
CA ASP A 232 -11.52 -12.31 -22.48
C ASP A 232 -10.35 -12.32 -23.46
N TYR A 233 -10.31 -13.35 -24.31
CA TYR A 233 -9.22 -13.57 -25.24
C TYR A 233 -9.73 -14.01 -26.60
N ASP A 234 -8.95 -13.64 -27.62
CA ASP A 234 -9.07 -14.17 -28.96
C ASP A 234 -7.78 -14.92 -29.31
N VAL A 235 -7.92 -16.05 -29.99
CA VAL A 235 -6.79 -16.87 -30.42
C VAL A 235 -6.67 -16.79 -31.91
N TYR A 236 -5.50 -16.46 -32.41
CA TYR A 236 -5.14 -16.46 -33.80
C TYR A 236 -4.12 -17.57 -34.07
N VAL A 237 -4.43 -18.48 -35.00
CA VAL A 237 -3.59 -19.65 -35.33
C VAL A 237 -3.04 -19.51 -36.73
N GLU A 238 -1.70 -19.63 -36.83
CA GLU A 238 -1.00 -19.67 -38.11
C GLU A 238 -0.39 -21.05 -38.33
N ASN A 239 -0.60 -21.60 -39.53
CA ASN A 239 0.09 -22.80 -39.97
C ASN A 239 1.07 -22.44 -41.12
N HIS A 240 2.33 -22.80 -40.94
CA HIS A 240 3.39 -22.57 -41.92
C HIS A 240 3.81 -23.85 -42.68
N SER A 241 2.91 -24.80 -42.84
CA SER A 241 3.19 -26.03 -43.58
C SER A 241 3.47 -25.71 -45.07
N GLY A 242 4.65 -25.61 -45.51
CA GLY A 242 5.20 -25.34 -46.87
C GLY A 242 4.29 -25.28 -48.12
N LYS A 243 2.99 -25.53 -48.02
CA LYS A 243 1.95 -25.52 -49.09
C LYS A 243 0.96 -24.35 -49.00
N GLY A 244 1.23 -23.36 -48.15
CA GLY A 244 0.36 -22.22 -47.95
C GLY A 244 0.16 -21.89 -46.47
N LYS A 245 -0.31 -20.69 -46.18
CA LYS A 245 -0.65 -20.29 -44.82
C LYS A 245 -2.13 -20.58 -44.58
N ALA A 246 -2.42 -21.46 -43.63
CA ALA A 246 -3.76 -21.60 -43.11
C ALA A 246 -3.91 -20.75 -41.86
N TYR A 247 -5.01 -20.06 -41.72
CA TYR A 247 -5.31 -19.18 -40.59
C TYR A 247 -6.65 -19.58 -40.00
N ALA A 248 -6.72 -19.64 -38.70
CA ALA A 248 -7.97 -19.77 -37.97
C ALA A 248 -8.00 -18.77 -36.83
N THR A 249 -9.18 -18.23 -36.57
CA THR A 249 -9.40 -17.33 -35.43
C THR A 249 -10.50 -17.92 -34.56
N LEU A 250 -10.27 -18.01 -33.27
CA LEU A 250 -11.26 -18.39 -32.29
C LEU A 250 -11.39 -17.24 -31.28
N GLY A 251 -12.54 -16.56 -31.34
CA GLY A 251 -12.84 -15.42 -30.47
C GLY A 251 -13.71 -15.77 -29.27
N GLY A 252 -13.79 -14.84 -28.32
CA GLY A 252 -14.73 -14.94 -27.21
C GLY A 252 -14.36 -16.01 -26.18
N ILE A 253 -13.09 -16.29 -25.97
CA ILE A 253 -12.62 -17.22 -24.93
C ILE A 253 -12.58 -16.47 -23.61
N HIS A 254 -13.51 -16.77 -22.71
CA HIS A 254 -13.49 -16.26 -21.34
C HIS A 254 -12.68 -17.19 -20.43
N LEU A 255 -11.76 -16.62 -19.66
CA LEU A 255 -10.94 -17.32 -18.68
C LEU A 255 -11.25 -16.77 -17.29
N ASP A 256 -11.90 -17.58 -16.46
CA ASP A 256 -12.05 -17.29 -15.03
C ASP A 256 -10.74 -17.49 -14.27
N SER A 257 -10.63 -16.89 -13.09
CA SER A 257 -9.48 -17.06 -12.19
C SER A 257 -9.25 -18.55 -11.87
N GLY A 258 -8.03 -19.04 -12.15
CA GLY A 258 -7.65 -20.44 -11.92
C GLY A 258 -8.27 -21.46 -12.85
N ALA A 259 -9.08 -21.05 -13.82
CA ALA A 259 -9.72 -21.95 -14.77
C ALA A 259 -8.70 -22.69 -15.65
N LYS A 260 -9.06 -23.90 -16.06
CA LYS A 260 -8.37 -24.63 -17.12
C LYS A 260 -9.32 -24.78 -18.29
N VAL A 261 -9.00 -24.10 -19.37
CA VAL A 261 -9.82 -24.08 -20.60
C VAL A 261 -9.07 -24.73 -21.74
N GLU A 262 -9.69 -25.68 -22.37
CA GLU A 262 -9.15 -26.37 -23.56
C GLU A 262 -9.96 -25.98 -24.78
N ARG A 263 -9.28 -25.68 -25.87
CA ARG A 263 -9.90 -25.37 -27.18
C ARG A 263 -9.19 -26.12 -28.29
N THR A 264 -9.97 -26.73 -29.15
CA THR A 264 -9.49 -27.37 -30.38
C THR A 264 -9.80 -26.47 -31.57
N VAL A 265 -8.79 -26.16 -32.34
CA VAL A 265 -8.90 -25.32 -33.53
C VAL A 265 -8.65 -26.19 -34.77
N PRO A 266 -9.69 -26.48 -35.59
CA PRO A 266 -9.48 -27.15 -36.85
C PRO A 266 -8.82 -26.22 -37.86
N LEU A 267 -7.84 -26.72 -38.58
CA LEU A 267 -7.14 -26.04 -39.67
C LEU A 267 -7.40 -26.85 -40.96
N ASP A 268 -8.45 -26.53 -41.67
CA ASP A 268 -8.83 -27.19 -42.94
C ASP A 268 -8.34 -26.42 -44.16
#